data_49e8967f74cad3daa3913c2919198df5
#
_entry.id   49e8967f74cad3daa3913c2919198df5
#
_cell.length_a   1.000
_cell.length_b   1.000
_cell.length_c   1.000
_cell.angle_alpha   90.00
_cell.angle_beta   90.00
_cell.angle_gamma   90.00
#
_symmetry.space_group_name_H-M   'P 1'
#
loop_
_entity.id
_entity.type
_entity.pdbx_description
1 polymer ?
#
loop_
_entity_poly.entity_id
_entity_poly.type
_entity_poly.pdbx_seq_one_letter_code
_entity_poly.pdbx_strand_id
1 'polypeptide(L)'
;MVSTLVVANRPRILTLARGARLPTVFQQSDFVQAGGFMSYGPNIPDLFRRAAEVVDRILRGTKPGDIPVEQPTKFELVINLTTAKAIGIELPPTFLARADEVIE
;
A
#
# COMPACT_ATOMS: atom_id res chain seq x y z
N MET A 1 -10.44 1.28 1.95
CA MET A 1 -10.54 2.74 1.84
C MET A 1 -9.59 3.39 2.82
N VAL A 2 -8.79 4.33 2.37
CA VAL A 2 -7.90 5.09 3.25
C VAL A 2 -8.58 6.42 3.57
N SER A 3 -8.78 6.69 4.85
CA SER A 3 -9.33 7.96 5.32
C SER A 3 -8.35 8.62 6.30
N THR A 4 -8.49 9.93 6.45
CA THR A 4 -7.67 10.67 7.41
C THR A 4 -7.82 10.11 8.83
N LEU A 5 -9.02 9.66 9.19
CA LEU A 5 -9.28 9.07 10.51
C LEU A 5 -8.47 7.77 10.70
N VAL A 6 -8.44 6.91 9.69
CA VAL A 6 -7.69 5.65 9.73
C VAL A 6 -6.18 5.92 9.81
N VAL A 7 -5.69 6.84 8.99
CA VAL A 7 -4.27 7.22 9.00
C VAL A 7 -3.86 7.81 10.36
N ALA A 8 -4.67 8.69 10.92
CA ALA A 8 -4.40 9.33 12.21
C ALA A 8 -4.39 8.33 13.38
N ASN A 9 -5.15 7.25 13.27
CA ASN A 9 -5.26 6.22 14.31
C ASN A 9 -4.52 4.92 13.93
N ARG A 10 -3.63 4.96 12.95
CA ARG A 10 -2.92 3.79 12.46
C ARG A 10 -2.27 2.93 13.56
N PRO A 11 -1.48 3.47 14.49
CA PRO A 11 -0.87 2.64 15.54
C PRO A 11 -1.88 1.91 16.40
N ARG A 12 -2.97 2.58 16.75
CA ARG A 12 -4.03 2.01 17.58
C ARG A 12 -4.78 0.90 16.86
N ILE A 13 -5.13 1.11 15.58
CA ILE A 13 -5.82 0.13 14.76
C ILE A 13 -4.95 -1.13 14.61
N LEU A 14 -3.67 -0.96 14.31
CA LEU A 14 -2.74 -2.07 14.14
C LEU A 14 -2.54 -2.85 15.43
N THR A 15 -2.42 -2.16 16.56
CA THR A 15 -2.29 -2.80 17.87
C THR A 15 -3.52 -3.62 18.21
N LEU A 16 -4.71 -3.07 18.01
CA LEU A 16 -5.97 -3.76 18.29
C LEU A 16 -6.18 -4.96 17.37
N ALA A 17 -5.90 -4.82 16.10
CA ALA A 17 -6.04 -5.90 15.13
C ALA A 17 -5.08 -7.06 15.46
N ARG A 18 -3.84 -6.75 15.79
CA ARG A 18 -2.84 -7.74 16.15
C ARG A 18 -3.20 -8.45 17.44
N GLY A 19 -3.65 -7.74 18.45
CA GLY A 19 -4.09 -8.30 19.71
C GLY A 19 -5.31 -9.21 19.56
N ALA A 20 -6.20 -8.91 18.64
CA ALA A 20 -7.36 -9.73 18.32
C ALA A 20 -7.06 -10.82 17.28
N ARG A 21 -5.82 -10.94 16.79
CA ARG A 21 -5.40 -11.87 15.75
C ARG A 21 -6.23 -11.75 14.47
N LEU A 22 -6.55 -10.51 14.09
CA LEU A 22 -7.30 -10.23 12.86
C LEU A 22 -6.34 -10.01 11.70
N PRO A 23 -6.52 -10.75 10.59
CA PRO A 23 -5.80 -10.43 9.35
C PRO A 23 -6.35 -9.13 8.79
N THR A 24 -5.45 -8.27 8.31
CA THR A 24 -5.79 -6.96 7.76
C THR A 24 -5.20 -6.80 6.39
N VAL A 25 -5.94 -6.11 5.51
CA VAL A 25 -5.47 -5.76 4.17
C VAL A 25 -5.67 -4.26 3.98
N PHE A 26 -4.61 -3.57 3.59
CA PHE A 26 -4.61 -2.12 3.40
C PHE A 26 -4.28 -1.78 1.95
N GLN A 27 -4.53 -0.55 1.56
CA GLN A 27 -4.14 -0.04 0.24
C GLN A 27 -2.69 0.44 0.19
N GLN A 28 -2.15 0.85 1.32
CA GLN A 28 -0.81 1.44 1.39
C GLN A 28 0.15 0.55 2.16
N SER A 29 1.35 0.39 1.61
CA SER A 29 2.39 -0.43 2.24
C SER A 29 2.90 0.13 3.57
N ASP A 30 2.73 1.43 3.82
CA ASP A 30 3.10 2.05 5.09
C ASP A 30 2.44 1.37 6.29
N PHE A 31 1.19 0.91 6.14
CA PHE A 31 0.49 0.18 7.18
C PHE A 31 1.14 -1.18 7.47
N VAL A 32 1.65 -1.83 6.43
CA VAL A 32 2.32 -3.13 6.57
C VAL A 32 3.68 -2.96 7.24
N GLN A 33 4.41 -1.92 6.88
CA GLN A 33 5.69 -1.59 7.52
C GLN A 33 5.50 -1.24 9.00
N ALA A 34 4.37 -0.67 9.36
CA ALA A 34 4.02 -0.34 10.74
C ALA A 34 3.47 -1.53 11.55
N GLY A 35 3.29 -2.69 10.94
CA GLY A 35 2.83 -3.91 11.60
C GLY A 35 1.53 -4.51 11.09
N GLY A 36 0.94 -3.97 10.03
CA GLY A 36 -0.22 -4.56 9.37
C GLY A 36 0.14 -5.86 8.65
N PHE A 37 -0.84 -6.68 8.34
CA PHE A 37 -0.62 -7.99 7.76
C PHE A 37 -0.18 -7.91 6.30
N MET A 38 -0.98 -7.29 5.46
CA MET A 38 -0.64 -7.14 4.04
C MET A 38 -1.26 -5.88 3.45
N SER A 39 -0.74 -5.48 2.31
CA SER A 39 -1.32 -4.41 1.50
C SER A 39 -1.36 -4.82 0.04
N TYR A 40 -2.37 -4.33 -0.65
CA TYR A 40 -2.49 -4.45 -2.10
C TYR A 40 -2.98 -3.12 -2.64
N GLY A 41 -2.14 -2.44 -3.38
CA GLY A 41 -2.46 -1.13 -3.90
C GLY A 41 -1.33 -0.54 -4.74
N PRO A 42 -1.53 0.67 -5.27
CA PRO A 42 -0.52 1.32 -6.08
C PRO A 42 0.70 1.73 -5.27
N ASN A 43 1.83 1.82 -5.95
CA ASN A 43 3.03 2.41 -5.36
C ASN A 43 2.86 3.92 -5.28
N ILE A 44 2.70 4.45 -4.08
CA ILE A 44 2.45 5.87 -3.86
C ILE A 44 3.63 6.74 -4.31
N PRO A 45 4.89 6.44 -4.00
CA PRO A 45 6.02 7.20 -4.54
C PRO A 45 6.04 7.25 -6.07
N ASP A 46 5.68 6.18 -6.75
CA ASP A 46 5.60 6.16 -8.21
C ASP A 46 4.50 7.08 -8.74
N LEU A 47 3.36 7.14 -8.05
CA LEU A 47 2.28 8.06 -8.38
C LEU A 47 2.72 9.53 -8.26
N PHE A 48 3.47 9.87 -7.22
CA PHE A 48 4.03 11.22 -7.07
C PHE A 48 5.04 11.53 -8.18
N ARG A 49 5.86 10.58 -8.57
CA ARG A 49 6.79 10.76 -9.68
C ARG A 49 6.05 11.03 -10.99
N ARG A 50 4.98 10.29 -11.27
CA ARG A 50 4.13 10.51 -12.45
C ARG A 50 3.42 11.85 -12.39
N ALA A 51 2.96 12.26 -11.22
CA ALA A 51 2.36 13.60 -11.04
C ALA A 51 3.35 14.70 -11.37
N ALA A 52 4.61 14.54 -10.98
CA ALA A 52 5.67 15.50 -11.32
C ALA A 52 5.88 15.60 -12.85
N GLU A 53 5.81 14.49 -13.58
CA GLU A 53 5.89 14.49 -15.04
C GLU A 53 4.73 15.27 -15.67
N VAL A 54 3.52 15.13 -15.13
CA VAL A 54 2.34 15.88 -15.58
C VAL A 54 2.52 17.37 -15.32
N VAL A 55 3.00 17.73 -14.14
CA VAL A 55 3.29 19.14 -13.80
C VAL A 55 4.33 19.72 -14.75
N ASP A 56 5.38 18.97 -15.06
CA ASP A 56 6.41 19.39 -16.01
C ASP A 56 5.83 19.71 -17.38
N ARG A 57 4.93 18.86 -17.89
CA ARG A 57 4.24 19.09 -19.17
C ARG A 57 3.42 20.37 -19.15
N ILE A 58 2.68 20.62 -18.06
CA ILE A 58 1.87 21.84 -17.92
C ILE A 58 2.76 23.08 -17.90
N LEU A 59 3.87 23.03 -17.16
CA LEU A 59 4.82 24.14 -17.10
C LEU A 59 5.50 24.40 -18.44
N ARG A 60 5.61 23.40 -19.31
CA ARG A 60 6.17 23.54 -20.65
C ARG A 60 5.15 23.96 -21.71
N GLY A 61 3.90 24.21 -21.31
CA GLY A 61 2.87 24.76 -22.18
C GLY A 61 1.75 23.80 -22.59
N THR A 62 1.79 22.54 -22.19
CA THR A 62 0.70 21.62 -22.48
C THR A 62 -0.54 22.00 -21.67
N LYS A 63 -1.69 22.08 -22.32
CA LYS A 63 -2.94 22.40 -21.63
C LYS A 63 -3.37 21.19 -20.78
N PRO A 64 -3.81 21.40 -19.52
CA PRO A 64 -4.26 20.30 -18.68
C PRO A 64 -5.35 19.42 -19.31
N GLY A 65 -6.26 20.03 -20.09
CA GLY A 65 -7.32 19.29 -20.78
C GLY A 65 -6.81 18.37 -21.89
N ASP A 66 -5.60 18.57 -22.39
CA ASP A 66 -4.98 17.74 -23.42
C ASP A 66 -4.17 16.59 -22.84
N ILE A 67 -4.04 16.51 -21.51
CA ILE A 67 -3.34 15.42 -20.84
C ILE A 67 -4.34 14.32 -20.51
N PRO A 68 -4.13 13.07 -21.01
CA PRO A 68 -5.03 11.97 -20.71
C PRO A 68 -5.09 11.68 -19.21
N VAL A 69 -6.27 11.32 -18.72
CA VAL A 69 -6.42 10.80 -17.35
C VAL A 69 -5.77 9.42 -17.29
N GLU A 70 -4.83 9.28 -16.38
CA GLU A 70 -4.13 8.02 -16.15
C GLU A 70 -4.60 7.35 -14.87
N GLN A 71 -4.73 6.03 -14.93
CA GLN A 71 -4.96 5.22 -13.73
C GLN A 71 -3.70 4.39 -13.45
N PRO A 72 -3.39 4.14 -12.17
CA PRO A 72 -2.28 3.25 -11.85
C PRO A 72 -2.56 1.86 -12.42
N THR A 73 -1.58 1.30 -13.13
CA THR A 73 -1.66 -0.04 -13.72
C THR A 73 -0.86 -1.07 -12.94
N LYS A 74 0.08 -0.60 -12.12
CA LYS A 74 0.90 -1.45 -11.26
C LYS A 74 0.40 -1.41 -9.85
N PHE A 75 0.09 -2.59 -9.31
CA PHE A 75 -0.27 -2.77 -7.91
C PHE A 75 0.80 -3.63 -7.25
N GLU A 76 1.12 -3.29 -6.02
CA GLU A 76 2.09 -4.01 -5.22
C GLU A 76 1.41 -4.79 -4.11
N LEU A 77 1.80 -6.06 -3.97
CA LEU A 77 1.42 -6.90 -2.85
C LEU A 77 2.58 -6.93 -1.87
N VAL A 78 2.36 -6.41 -0.67
CA VAL A 78 3.35 -6.41 0.42
C VAL A 78 2.80 -7.23 1.57
N ILE A 79 3.60 -8.14 2.09
CA ILE A 79 3.21 -9.05 3.16
C ILE A 79 4.20 -8.93 4.30
N ASN A 80 3.68 -8.88 5.53
CA ASN A 80 4.50 -8.91 6.74
C ASN A 80 4.42 -10.29 7.37
N LEU A 81 5.47 -11.09 7.22
CA LEU A 81 5.55 -12.43 7.79
C LEU A 81 5.64 -12.44 9.31
N THR A 82 6.25 -11.43 9.90
CA THR A 82 6.30 -11.30 11.36
C THR A 82 4.89 -11.15 11.92
N THR A 83 4.07 -10.33 11.30
CA THR A 83 2.67 -10.16 11.68
C THR A 83 1.86 -11.43 11.42
N ALA A 84 2.08 -12.10 10.28
CA ALA A 84 1.42 -13.37 9.96
C ALA A 84 1.65 -14.40 11.05
N LYS A 85 2.89 -14.54 11.51
CA LYS A 85 3.23 -15.44 12.62
C LYS A 85 2.56 -15.02 13.92
N ALA A 86 2.53 -13.73 14.22
CA ALA A 86 1.92 -13.19 15.43
C ALA A 86 0.41 -13.44 15.50
N ILE A 87 -0.28 -13.43 14.36
CA ILE A 87 -1.72 -13.70 14.29
C ILE A 87 -2.05 -15.17 14.02
N GLY A 88 -1.03 -16.02 13.85
CA GLY A 88 -1.20 -17.46 13.69
C GLY A 88 -1.58 -17.94 12.30
N ILE A 89 -1.22 -17.17 11.27
CA ILE A 89 -1.51 -17.51 9.88
C ILE A 89 -0.24 -18.00 9.18
N GLU A 90 -0.35 -19.18 8.53
CA GLU A 90 0.66 -19.69 7.61
C GLU A 90 0.25 -19.38 6.18
N LEU A 91 1.18 -18.78 5.43
CA LEU A 91 0.97 -18.48 4.03
C LEU A 91 1.65 -19.52 3.14
N PRO A 92 0.95 -20.05 2.11
CA PRO A 92 1.57 -20.98 1.17
C PRO A 92 2.76 -20.33 0.45
N PRO A 93 3.84 -21.09 0.15
CA PRO A 93 4.96 -20.57 -0.63
C PRO A 93 4.56 -20.01 -1.98
N THR A 94 3.54 -20.58 -2.62
CA THR A 94 3.01 -20.11 -3.90
C THR A 94 2.42 -18.69 -3.80
N PHE A 95 1.80 -18.38 -2.66
CA PHE A 95 1.26 -17.05 -2.41
C PHE A 95 2.39 -16.05 -2.13
N LEU A 96 3.39 -16.44 -1.33
CA LEU A 96 4.55 -15.60 -1.05
C LEU A 96 5.36 -15.28 -2.31
N ALA A 97 5.40 -16.20 -3.27
CA ALA A 97 6.09 -15.98 -4.53
C ALA A 97 5.45 -14.86 -5.38
N ARG A 98 4.18 -14.54 -5.13
CA ARG A 98 3.48 -13.44 -5.83
C ARG A 98 3.67 -12.10 -5.16
N ALA A 99 4.22 -12.05 -3.95
CA ALA A 99 4.46 -10.80 -3.25
C ALA A 99 5.60 -10.02 -3.90
N ASP A 100 5.42 -8.71 -4.04
CA ASP A 100 6.45 -7.81 -4.51
C ASP A 100 7.47 -7.52 -3.41
N GLU A 101 7.01 -7.52 -2.16
CA GLU A 101 7.86 -7.33 -0.99
C GLU A 101 7.35 -8.20 0.16
N VAL A 102 8.26 -8.84 0.84
CA VAL A 102 7.97 -9.63 2.05
C VAL A 102 8.82 -9.07 3.19
N ILE A 103 8.15 -8.61 4.23
CA ILE A 103 8.78 -8.11 5.46
C ILE A 103 8.92 -9.28 6.43
N GLU A 104 10.13 -9.54 6.85
CA GLU A 104 10.45 -10.63 7.78
C GLU A 104 10.81 -10.13 9.18
#